data_39662dfa1e8240b4e3d4dc81129fc56a
#
_entry.id   39662dfa1e8240b4e3d4dc81129fc56a
#
_cell.length_a   1.000
_cell.length_b   1.000
_cell.length_c   1.000
_cell.angle_alpha   90.00
_cell.angle_beta   90.00
_cell.angle_gamma   90.00
#
_symmetry.space_group_name_H-M   'P 1'
#
loop_
_entity.id
_entity.type
_entity.pdbx_description
1 polymer ?
#
loop_
_entity_poly.entity_id
_entity_poly.type
_entity_poly.pdbx_seq_one_letter_code
_entity_poly.pdbx_strand_id
1 'polypeptide(L)'
;MNLYANYKIFLFLSIVFSVFCTLNIERGYSLSALNEKTDTIPTFLNSVFKNVQNSVVQITRPVPPSLTIHNKTDQNATALGSGFIYDKEGRIITNGHVVGDDKFVDVMFMDGNRYSAKVIGKDVYSDIAIIQLANFSGSLKPLIFGNSSKLEVGEQVIAVGNPYGLTGSMTSGIVSHLGRLISSEGSPYAIPDMIQIDALINPGNSGGPLINLDSKVVGMNTAGVQSENGGFSGIGLAISSNAIARIIPSIIEKGNYSHPWLGISGETLTSDLTNIFQNLSRNFQGVFIESLVKGSPADHAGMNGTLTDQYGEKHGGDIITAVDGSKIIFLDDLVSYIENNKRPGDNMTITVHRDNHDLDLKLNLGEKPSPNTINSTVKSPPEYP
;
A
#
# COMPACT_ATOMS: atom_id res chain seq x y z
N MET A 1 56.39 -60.17 -11.23
CA MET A 1 57.08 -58.87 -11.48
C MET A 1 55.98 -57.82 -11.68
N ASN A 2 55.57 -57.12 -10.64
CA ASN A 2 54.74 -55.87 -10.73
C ASN A 2 54.18 -55.41 -9.36
N LEU A 3 54.50 -56.02 -8.25
CA LEU A 3 54.09 -55.53 -6.93
C LEU A 3 54.97 -54.35 -6.43
N TYR A 4 56.22 -54.28 -6.83
CA TYR A 4 57.19 -53.28 -6.39
C TYR A 4 57.00 -51.94 -7.08
N ALA A 5 56.44 -51.87 -8.30
CA ALA A 5 56.17 -50.65 -9.03
C ALA A 5 54.99 -49.92 -8.45
N ASN A 6 53.93 -50.62 -8.05
CA ASN A 6 52.74 -50.04 -7.47
C ASN A 6 53.00 -49.45 -6.05
N TYR A 7 53.93 -50.05 -5.28
CA TYR A 7 54.26 -49.52 -3.96
C TYR A 7 55.00 -48.16 -4.00
N LYS A 8 55.89 -48.00 -4.99
CA LYS A 8 56.63 -46.74 -5.20
C LYS A 8 55.69 -45.60 -5.68
N ILE A 9 54.68 -45.89 -6.50
CA ILE A 9 53.72 -44.91 -6.97
C ILE A 9 52.80 -44.48 -5.83
N PHE A 10 52.40 -45.46 -4.97
CA PHE A 10 51.54 -45.14 -3.80
C PHE A 10 52.30 -44.31 -2.76
N LEU A 11 53.59 -44.62 -2.52
CA LEU A 11 54.41 -43.84 -1.59
C LEU A 11 54.70 -42.43 -2.12
N PHE A 12 54.88 -42.27 -3.43
CA PHE A 12 55.09 -40.95 -4.06
C PHE A 12 53.84 -40.10 -4.03
N LEU A 13 52.66 -40.67 -4.27
CA LEU A 13 51.37 -39.99 -4.17
C LEU A 13 51.04 -39.59 -2.73
N SER A 14 51.37 -40.41 -1.73
CA SER A 14 51.12 -40.05 -0.32
C SER A 14 52.04 -38.93 0.17
N ILE A 15 53.30 -38.89 -0.30
CA ILE A 15 54.25 -37.80 0.02
C ILE A 15 53.82 -36.49 -0.68
N VAL A 16 53.38 -36.54 -1.93
CA VAL A 16 52.89 -35.38 -2.66
C VAL A 16 51.62 -34.81 -2.01
N PHE A 17 50.72 -35.71 -1.56
CA PHE A 17 49.50 -35.29 -0.87
C PHE A 17 49.78 -34.65 0.51
N SER A 18 50.77 -35.21 1.25
CA SER A 18 51.22 -34.66 2.54
C SER A 18 51.90 -33.29 2.39
N VAL A 19 52.75 -33.11 1.35
CA VAL A 19 53.37 -31.79 1.05
C VAL A 19 52.35 -30.78 0.56
N PHE A 20 51.32 -31.20 -0.18
CA PHE A 20 50.24 -30.30 -0.61
C PHE A 20 49.35 -29.89 0.56
N CYS A 21 49.11 -30.74 1.55
CA CYS A 21 48.40 -30.40 2.77
C CYS A 21 49.21 -29.43 3.66
N THR A 22 50.52 -29.61 3.79
CA THR A 22 51.37 -28.75 4.62
C THR A 22 51.58 -27.35 3.98
N LEU A 23 51.65 -27.25 2.65
CA LEU A 23 51.78 -25.99 1.94
C LEU A 23 50.48 -25.16 1.92
N ASN A 24 49.31 -25.78 2.14
CA ASN A 24 48.05 -25.07 2.29
C ASN A 24 47.74 -24.63 3.73
N ILE A 25 48.48 -25.14 4.73
CA ILE A 25 48.30 -24.76 6.14
C ILE A 25 49.06 -23.44 6.44
N GLU A 26 50.11 -23.07 5.67
CA GLU A 26 50.83 -21.81 5.88
C GLU A 26 50.23 -20.59 5.13
N ARG A 27 49.23 -20.78 4.30
CA ARG A 27 48.30 -19.69 3.97
C ARG A 27 47.18 -19.63 4.99
N GLY A 28 47.56 -19.48 6.25
CA GLY A 28 46.66 -19.00 7.27
C GLY A 28 46.17 -17.62 6.84
N TYR A 29 45.04 -17.61 6.16
CA TYR A 29 44.20 -16.40 6.17
C TYR A 29 43.90 -16.17 7.64
N SER A 30 44.55 -15.15 8.19
CA SER A 30 44.21 -14.65 9.52
C SER A 30 42.72 -14.35 9.52
N LEU A 31 41.92 -15.28 10.01
CA LEU A 31 40.49 -15.07 10.35
C LEU A 31 40.33 -14.01 11.44
N SER A 32 41.41 -13.41 11.95
CA SER A 32 41.40 -12.37 12.94
C SER A 32 41.11 -10.97 12.40
N ALA A 33 41.02 -10.78 11.06
CA ALA A 33 40.69 -9.47 10.46
C ALA A 33 39.20 -9.30 10.11
N LEU A 34 38.34 -10.29 10.38
CA LEU A 34 36.88 -10.22 10.17
C LEU A 34 36.08 -10.03 11.46
N ASN A 35 36.71 -9.49 12.50
CA ASN A 35 36.01 -8.98 13.68
C ASN A 35 35.72 -7.48 13.58
N GLU A 36 35.59 -6.92 12.37
CA GLU A 36 34.66 -5.84 12.19
C GLU A 36 33.27 -6.42 12.49
N LYS A 37 32.59 -5.87 13.49
CA LYS A 37 31.18 -6.09 13.72
C LYS A 37 30.43 -5.78 12.42
N THR A 38 30.40 -6.73 11.49
CA THR A 38 29.36 -6.78 10.49
C THR A 38 28.08 -7.00 11.29
N ASP A 39 27.38 -5.92 11.57
CA ASP A 39 26.02 -6.03 12.08
C ASP A 39 25.29 -6.98 11.13
N THR A 40 25.02 -8.18 11.58
CA THR A 40 24.26 -9.14 10.79
C THR A 40 22.88 -8.55 10.54
N ILE A 41 22.24 -8.83 9.39
CA ILE A 41 20.89 -8.37 9.07
C ILE A 41 19.93 -8.47 10.27
N PRO A 42 19.90 -9.59 11.05
CA PRO A 42 19.10 -9.69 12.27
C PRO A 42 19.39 -8.62 13.33
N THR A 43 20.68 -8.27 13.53
CA THR A 43 21.07 -7.23 14.50
C THR A 43 20.60 -5.85 14.04
N PHE A 44 20.67 -5.61 12.72
CA PHE A 44 20.23 -4.37 12.11
C PHE A 44 18.70 -4.19 12.21
N LEU A 45 17.91 -5.21 11.82
CA LEU A 45 16.45 -5.19 11.93
C LEU A 45 16.00 -4.97 13.38
N ASN A 46 16.69 -5.58 14.34
CA ASN A 46 16.42 -5.38 15.76
C ASN A 46 16.66 -3.92 16.18
N SER A 47 17.72 -3.27 15.66
CA SER A 47 18.00 -1.88 15.96
C SER A 47 16.93 -0.95 15.37
N VAL A 48 16.48 -1.19 14.14
CA VAL A 48 15.36 -0.44 13.51
C VAL A 48 14.10 -0.56 14.37
N PHE A 49 13.74 -1.80 14.77
CA PHE A 49 12.56 -2.03 15.62
C PHE A 49 12.65 -1.26 16.94
N LYS A 50 13.77 -1.33 17.65
CA LYS A 50 14.00 -0.59 18.90
C LYS A 50 13.86 0.92 18.74
N ASN A 51 14.23 1.46 17.57
CA ASN A 51 14.13 2.89 17.29
C ASN A 51 12.68 3.37 17.17
N VAL A 52 11.77 2.50 16.68
CA VAL A 52 10.40 2.89 16.32
C VAL A 52 9.32 2.35 17.27
N GLN A 53 9.56 1.23 17.97
CA GLN A 53 8.55 0.53 18.76
C GLN A 53 7.79 1.41 19.75
N ASN A 54 8.48 2.32 20.47
CA ASN A 54 7.86 3.20 21.45
C ASN A 54 6.98 4.30 20.84
N SER A 55 7.01 4.42 19.52
CA SER A 55 6.17 5.35 18.74
C SER A 55 4.97 4.66 18.11
N VAL A 56 4.81 3.34 18.32
CA VAL A 56 3.69 2.55 17.81
C VAL A 56 2.77 2.18 18.95
N VAL A 57 1.47 2.36 18.75
CA VAL A 57 0.44 2.14 19.76
C VAL A 57 -0.58 1.12 19.28
N GLN A 58 -1.26 0.50 20.23
CA GLN A 58 -2.48 -0.27 19.99
C GLN A 58 -3.68 0.68 20.01
N ILE A 59 -4.64 0.43 19.12
CA ILE A 59 -5.94 1.13 19.09
C ILE A 59 -7.04 0.11 19.23
N THR A 60 -7.97 0.34 20.14
CA THR A 60 -9.13 -0.52 20.36
C THR A 60 -10.41 0.30 20.40
N ARG A 61 -11.48 -0.30 19.91
CA ARG A 61 -12.83 0.24 19.99
C ARG A 61 -13.84 -0.89 20.18
N PRO A 62 -14.99 -0.65 20.84
CA PRO A 62 -16.08 -1.61 20.91
C PRO A 62 -16.62 -1.89 19.51
N VAL A 63 -16.86 -3.15 19.17
CA VAL A 63 -17.55 -3.53 17.94
C VAL A 63 -19.04 -3.65 18.23
N PRO A 64 -19.92 -2.96 17.50
CA PRO A 64 -21.36 -3.12 17.65
C PRO A 64 -21.77 -4.59 17.47
N PRO A 65 -22.71 -5.10 18.26
CA PRO A 65 -23.17 -6.49 18.19
C PRO A 65 -23.68 -6.91 16.79
N SER A 66 -24.17 -5.95 15.99
CA SER A 66 -24.66 -6.17 14.63
C SER A 66 -23.56 -6.50 13.60
N LEU A 67 -22.28 -6.22 13.93
CA LEU A 67 -21.13 -6.49 13.05
C LEU A 67 -20.34 -7.74 13.45
N THR A 68 -20.73 -8.41 14.55
CA THR A 68 -20.12 -9.68 14.93
C THR A 68 -20.69 -10.82 14.08
N ILE A 69 -19.98 -11.15 13.02
CA ILE A 69 -20.28 -12.32 12.18
C ILE A 69 -19.80 -13.55 12.95
N HIS A 70 -20.71 -14.48 13.22
CA HIS A 70 -20.60 -15.75 13.91
C HIS A 70 -20.95 -15.73 15.40
N ASN A 71 -22.13 -16.24 15.72
CA ASN A 71 -22.68 -16.92 16.91
C ASN A 71 -21.81 -17.07 18.20
N LYS A 72 -20.85 -16.20 18.44
CA LYS A 72 -20.19 -16.05 19.73
C LYS A 72 -20.73 -14.80 20.39
N THR A 73 -21.49 -15.00 21.42
CA THR A 73 -22.01 -14.00 22.37
C THR A 73 -20.89 -13.32 23.19
N ASP A 74 -19.79 -12.97 22.58
CA ASP A 74 -18.80 -12.12 23.21
C ASP A 74 -19.27 -10.66 23.12
N GLN A 75 -20.02 -10.24 24.16
CA GLN A 75 -20.51 -8.87 24.32
C GLN A 75 -19.38 -7.82 24.44
N ASN A 76 -18.11 -8.24 24.35
CA ASN A 76 -16.91 -7.42 24.42
C ASN A 76 -15.98 -7.55 23.21
N ALA A 77 -16.50 -7.91 22.04
CA ALA A 77 -15.70 -7.92 20.83
C ALA A 77 -15.17 -6.50 20.58
N THR A 78 -13.84 -6.35 20.50
CA THR A 78 -13.15 -5.08 20.21
C THR A 78 -12.45 -5.16 18.86
N ALA A 79 -12.65 -4.16 18.02
CA ALA A 79 -11.80 -4.00 16.84
C ALA A 79 -10.39 -3.65 17.31
N LEU A 80 -9.39 -4.30 16.74
CA LEU A 80 -8.00 -4.17 17.12
C LEU A 80 -7.20 -3.67 15.93
N GLY A 81 -6.46 -2.60 16.14
CA GLY A 81 -5.53 -2.03 15.18
C GLY A 81 -4.32 -1.40 15.85
N SER A 82 -3.47 -0.82 15.06
CA SER A 82 -2.30 -0.07 15.47
C SER A 82 -2.39 1.38 15.02
N GLY A 83 -1.51 2.21 15.55
CA GLY A 83 -1.27 3.56 15.11
C GLY A 83 0.17 3.95 15.41
N PHE A 84 0.60 5.10 14.89
CA PHE A 84 1.92 5.64 15.21
C PHE A 84 1.87 7.14 15.45
N ILE A 85 2.77 7.60 16.33
CA ILE A 85 2.84 8.98 16.77
C ILE A 85 3.27 9.87 15.59
N TYR A 86 2.42 10.84 15.27
CA TYR A 86 2.65 11.81 14.19
C TYR A 86 3.45 13.02 14.68
N ASP A 87 3.10 13.57 15.85
CA ASP A 87 3.74 14.76 16.38
C ASP A 87 3.82 14.77 17.92
N LYS A 88 4.41 15.82 18.45
CA LYS A 88 4.57 16.02 19.89
C LYS A 88 3.31 16.50 20.58
N GLU A 89 2.33 16.96 19.82
CA GLU A 89 1.02 17.41 20.30
C GLU A 89 0.09 16.24 20.63
N GLY A 90 0.53 15.01 20.38
CA GLY A 90 -0.21 13.79 20.72
C GLY A 90 -1.17 13.33 19.61
N ARG A 91 -0.93 13.77 18.37
CA ARG A 91 -1.66 13.24 17.22
C ARG A 91 -1.05 11.91 16.80
N ILE A 92 -1.92 10.96 16.47
CA ILE A 92 -1.58 9.61 16.08
C ILE A 92 -2.29 9.31 14.75
N ILE A 93 -1.55 8.74 13.80
CA ILE A 93 -2.08 8.28 12.51
C ILE A 93 -2.47 6.82 12.62
N THR A 94 -3.57 6.46 11.98
CA THR A 94 -4.07 5.09 11.86
C THR A 94 -4.95 4.93 10.62
N ASN A 95 -5.46 3.74 10.36
CA ASN A 95 -6.45 3.54 9.29
C ASN A 95 -7.84 4.03 9.67
N GLY A 96 -8.62 4.45 8.66
CA GLY A 96 -10.01 4.84 8.81
C GLY A 96 -10.89 3.72 9.33
N HIS A 97 -10.70 2.48 8.84
CA HIS A 97 -11.45 1.31 9.29
C HIS A 97 -11.14 0.92 10.75
N VAL A 98 -9.94 1.22 11.26
CA VAL A 98 -9.56 0.97 12.68
C VAL A 98 -10.39 1.82 13.62
N VAL A 99 -10.63 3.09 13.31
CA VAL A 99 -11.46 3.98 14.14
C VAL A 99 -12.96 3.82 13.83
N GLY A 100 -13.32 3.35 12.63
CA GLY A 100 -14.72 3.22 12.21
C GLY A 100 -15.47 4.54 12.29
N ASP A 101 -16.70 4.51 12.85
CA ASP A 101 -17.54 5.70 13.05
C ASP A 101 -17.49 6.23 14.49
N ASP A 102 -16.59 5.67 15.32
CA ASP A 102 -16.46 6.08 16.70
C ASP A 102 -15.82 7.46 16.83
N LYS A 103 -16.32 8.24 17.78
CA LYS A 103 -15.77 9.58 18.10
C LYS A 103 -14.55 9.51 19.01
N PHE A 104 -14.43 8.44 19.79
CA PHE A 104 -13.35 8.18 20.72
C PHE A 104 -12.91 6.74 20.61
N VAL A 105 -11.62 6.50 20.78
CA VAL A 105 -10.99 5.19 20.81
C VAL A 105 -10.03 5.12 21.99
N ASP A 106 -9.69 3.91 22.42
CA ASP A 106 -8.68 3.69 23.44
C ASP A 106 -7.33 3.41 22.77
N VAL A 107 -6.30 4.07 23.30
CA VAL A 107 -4.91 3.95 22.85
C VAL A 107 -4.09 3.36 23.96
N MET A 108 -3.35 2.29 23.69
CA MET A 108 -2.41 1.70 24.63
C MET A 108 -0.99 1.77 24.08
N PHE A 109 -0.09 2.33 24.88
CA PHE A 109 1.34 2.40 24.59
C PHE A 109 2.05 1.10 24.96
N MET A 110 3.31 0.97 24.50
CA MET A 110 4.16 -0.20 24.78
C MET A 110 4.49 -0.40 26.28
N ASP A 111 4.42 0.66 27.06
CA ASP A 111 4.61 0.63 28.54
C ASP A 111 3.34 0.18 29.29
N GLY A 112 2.25 -0.12 28.57
CA GLY A 112 0.96 -0.52 29.11
C GLY A 112 0.05 0.64 29.53
N ASN A 113 0.52 1.89 29.44
CA ASN A 113 -0.31 3.06 29.73
C ASN A 113 -1.42 3.22 28.69
N ARG A 114 -2.63 3.53 29.17
CA ARG A 114 -3.83 3.69 28.36
C ARG A 114 -4.35 5.12 28.40
N TYR A 115 -4.78 5.61 27.24
CA TYR A 115 -5.34 6.95 27.08
C TYR A 115 -6.56 6.86 26.18
N SER A 116 -7.57 7.69 26.43
CA SER A 116 -8.62 7.95 25.47
C SER A 116 -8.11 8.90 24.39
N ALA A 117 -8.49 8.68 23.15
CA ALA A 117 -8.17 9.57 22.05
C ALA A 117 -9.44 9.95 21.29
N LYS A 118 -9.53 11.23 20.92
CA LYS A 118 -10.61 11.74 20.08
C LYS A 118 -10.25 11.57 18.61
N VAL A 119 -11.15 11.04 17.80
CA VAL A 119 -11.02 11.03 16.34
C VAL A 119 -11.17 12.47 15.83
N ILE A 120 -10.10 13.04 15.27
CA ILE A 120 -10.09 14.40 14.70
C ILE A 120 -10.80 14.40 13.35
N GLY A 121 -10.52 13.39 12.53
CA GLY A 121 -11.12 13.21 11.23
C GLY A 121 -10.58 11.97 10.54
N LYS A 122 -11.20 11.64 9.41
CA LYS A 122 -10.81 10.51 8.58
C LYS A 122 -11.08 10.81 7.11
N ASP A 123 -10.30 10.15 6.28
CA ASP A 123 -10.52 10.06 4.84
C ASP A 123 -10.89 8.63 4.46
N VAL A 124 -12.13 8.45 4.06
CA VAL A 124 -12.69 7.13 3.71
C VAL A 124 -12.19 6.60 2.38
N TYR A 125 -11.68 7.49 1.50
CA TYR A 125 -11.18 7.11 0.17
C TYR A 125 -9.76 6.56 0.20
N SER A 126 -8.96 7.03 1.18
CA SER A 126 -7.57 6.59 1.35
C SER A 126 -7.38 5.73 2.59
N ASP A 127 -8.46 5.43 3.33
CA ASP A 127 -8.43 4.67 4.58
C ASP A 127 -7.44 5.25 5.62
N ILE A 128 -7.41 6.60 5.75
CA ILE A 128 -6.53 7.32 6.67
C ILE A 128 -7.37 8.00 7.74
N ALA A 129 -6.96 7.89 9.01
CA ALA A 129 -7.53 8.62 10.12
C ALA A 129 -6.45 9.24 11.00
N ILE A 130 -6.82 10.29 11.72
CA ILE A 130 -5.99 10.91 12.73
C ILE A 130 -6.78 11.05 14.03
N ILE A 131 -6.14 10.67 15.13
CA ILE A 131 -6.69 10.75 16.48
C ILE A 131 -5.80 11.62 17.36
N GLN A 132 -6.38 12.26 18.35
CA GLN A 132 -5.73 13.14 19.33
C GLN A 132 -5.84 12.54 20.73
N LEU A 133 -4.70 12.30 21.37
CA LEU A 133 -4.68 11.88 22.77
C LEU A 133 -5.33 12.93 23.68
N ALA A 134 -6.19 12.48 24.59
CA ALA A 134 -6.79 13.31 25.61
C ALA A 134 -5.90 13.35 26.86
N ASN A 135 -5.70 14.57 27.41
CA ASN A 135 -5.00 14.79 28.69
C ASN A 135 -3.62 14.11 28.80
N PHE A 136 -2.90 14.02 27.68
CA PHE A 136 -1.55 13.46 27.68
C PHE A 136 -0.54 14.48 28.22
N SER A 137 0.28 14.09 29.19
CA SER A 137 1.31 14.93 29.82
C SER A 137 2.69 14.27 29.80
N GLY A 138 2.99 13.50 28.76
CA GLY A 138 4.27 12.82 28.61
C GLY A 138 5.13 13.41 27.49
N SER A 139 6.29 12.78 27.24
CA SER A 139 7.14 13.07 26.08
C SER A 139 6.86 12.03 24.99
N LEU A 140 6.51 12.49 23.82
CA LEU A 140 6.29 11.66 22.64
C LEU A 140 7.47 11.74 21.68
N LYS A 141 7.75 10.62 21.03
CA LYS A 141 8.74 10.53 19.96
C LYS A 141 8.02 10.29 18.61
N PRO A 142 7.77 11.34 17.82
CA PRO A 142 7.18 11.19 16.50
C PRO A 142 8.07 10.35 15.59
N LEU A 143 7.45 9.59 14.68
CA LEU A 143 8.19 8.92 13.60
C LEU A 143 8.50 9.90 12.48
N ILE A 144 9.67 9.69 11.85
CA ILE A 144 10.12 10.51 10.74
C ILE A 144 9.60 9.88 9.45
N PHE A 145 8.98 10.70 8.58
CA PHE A 145 8.52 10.27 7.27
C PHE A 145 9.68 10.16 6.27
N GLY A 146 9.71 9.04 5.56
CA GLY A 146 10.48 8.86 4.34
C GLY A 146 9.69 9.31 3.11
N ASN A 147 10.31 9.24 1.95
CA ASN A 147 9.67 9.54 0.67
C ASN A 147 9.38 8.23 -0.07
N SER A 148 8.11 7.82 -0.11
CA SER A 148 7.68 6.57 -0.75
C SER A 148 7.89 6.55 -2.28
N SER A 149 7.99 7.72 -2.94
CA SER A 149 8.29 7.75 -4.39
C SER A 149 9.73 7.40 -4.73
N LYS A 150 10.60 7.22 -3.73
CA LYS A 150 11.99 6.75 -3.90
C LYS A 150 12.15 5.26 -3.63
N LEU A 151 11.08 4.58 -3.21
CA LEU A 151 11.13 3.14 -3.02
C LEU A 151 11.32 2.44 -4.37
N GLU A 152 12.06 1.34 -4.33
CA GLU A 152 12.26 0.45 -5.47
C GLU A 152 11.75 -0.95 -5.14
N VAL A 153 11.27 -1.68 -6.15
CA VAL A 153 10.89 -3.10 -5.98
C VAL A 153 12.12 -3.89 -5.58
N GLY A 154 11.99 -4.70 -4.54
CA GLY A 154 13.08 -5.46 -3.92
C GLY A 154 13.69 -4.79 -2.67
N GLU A 155 13.37 -3.51 -2.37
CA GLU A 155 13.81 -2.88 -1.13
C GLU A 155 13.21 -3.55 0.09
N GLN A 156 14.03 -3.74 1.12
CA GLN A 156 13.60 -4.33 2.38
C GLN A 156 12.79 -3.33 3.20
N VAL A 157 11.65 -3.80 3.70
CA VAL A 157 10.73 -3.03 4.54
C VAL A 157 10.30 -3.85 5.77
N ILE A 158 9.88 -3.13 6.80
CA ILE A 158 9.50 -3.69 8.09
C ILE A 158 8.11 -3.17 8.44
N ALA A 159 7.15 -4.07 8.56
CA ALA A 159 5.82 -3.74 9.06
C ALA A 159 5.82 -3.87 10.59
N VAL A 160 5.42 -2.81 11.29
CA VAL A 160 5.35 -2.78 12.74
C VAL A 160 3.91 -2.58 13.17
N GLY A 161 3.50 -3.30 14.21
CA GLY A 161 2.19 -3.16 14.83
C GLY A 161 2.25 -3.47 16.31
N ASN A 162 1.14 -3.25 17.01
CA ASN A 162 0.99 -3.60 18.41
C ASN A 162 -0.31 -4.40 18.64
N PRO A 163 -0.44 -5.62 18.02
CA PRO A 163 -1.65 -6.40 18.05
C PRO A 163 -1.94 -6.88 19.43
N TYR A 164 -2.27 -6.86 20.36
CA TYR A 164 -2.49 -7.39 21.69
C TYR A 164 -1.86 -6.56 22.82
N GLY A 165 -1.22 -5.43 22.49
CA GLY A 165 -0.67 -4.52 23.51
C GLY A 165 0.46 -5.09 24.36
N LEU A 166 1.07 -6.18 23.94
CA LEU A 166 1.96 -6.93 24.81
C LEU A 166 3.44 -6.67 24.58
N THR A 167 3.91 -6.33 23.39
CA THR A 167 5.37 -6.09 23.16
C THR A 167 5.69 -5.58 21.76
N GLY A 168 4.70 -5.20 20.98
CA GLY A 168 4.87 -4.89 19.55
C GLY A 168 5.13 -6.14 18.71
N SER A 169 4.72 -6.08 17.50
CA SER A 169 4.93 -7.12 16.48
C SER A 169 5.68 -6.52 15.31
N MET A 170 6.64 -7.26 14.79
CA MET A 170 7.43 -6.88 13.63
C MET A 170 7.41 -8.02 12.62
N THR A 171 7.09 -7.70 11.38
CA THR A 171 7.33 -8.59 10.24
C THR A 171 8.20 -7.86 9.23
N SER A 172 9.02 -8.58 8.49
CA SER A 172 9.89 -8.01 7.47
C SER A 172 9.67 -8.71 6.14
N GLY A 173 9.84 -7.97 5.07
CA GLY A 173 9.73 -8.43 3.71
C GLY A 173 10.35 -7.41 2.76
N ILE A 174 9.95 -7.47 1.51
CA ILE A 174 10.39 -6.54 0.47
C ILE A 174 9.20 -5.84 -0.19
N VAL A 175 9.49 -4.71 -0.82
CA VAL A 175 8.56 -4.08 -1.75
C VAL A 175 8.40 -4.99 -2.96
N SER A 176 7.18 -5.49 -3.18
CA SER A 176 6.86 -6.39 -4.30
C SER A 176 6.32 -5.64 -5.52
N HIS A 177 5.61 -4.51 -5.29
CA HIS A 177 5.11 -3.62 -6.35
C HIS A 177 4.78 -2.24 -5.78
N LEU A 178 4.74 -1.22 -6.65
CA LEU A 178 4.42 0.16 -6.32
C LEU A 178 3.29 0.68 -7.21
N GLY A 179 2.50 1.63 -6.68
CA GLY A 179 1.45 2.30 -7.44
C GLY A 179 0.20 1.46 -7.70
N ARG A 180 -0.07 0.40 -6.91
CA ARG A 180 -1.28 -0.42 -7.06
C ARG A 180 -2.55 0.38 -6.77
N LEU A 181 -3.58 0.11 -7.57
CA LEU A 181 -4.94 0.54 -7.32
C LEU A 181 -5.70 -0.63 -6.68
N ILE A 182 -6.15 -0.46 -5.45
CA ILE A 182 -6.77 -1.54 -4.68
C ILE A 182 -8.21 -1.17 -4.33
N SER A 183 -9.16 -2.03 -4.69
CA SER A 183 -10.56 -1.86 -4.31
C SER A 183 -10.70 -1.86 -2.79
N SER A 184 -11.49 -0.93 -2.26
CA SER A 184 -11.78 -0.82 -0.84
C SER A 184 -13.17 -1.38 -0.57
N GLU A 185 -13.29 -2.28 0.42
CA GLU A 185 -14.60 -2.78 0.84
C GLU A 185 -15.51 -1.62 1.29
N GLY A 186 -16.73 -1.58 0.78
CA GLY A 186 -17.72 -0.55 1.13
C GLY A 186 -17.51 0.81 0.45
N SER A 187 -16.54 0.95 -0.46
CA SER A 187 -16.34 2.15 -1.27
C SER A 187 -16.43 1.80 -2.76
N PRO A 188 -17.12 2.61 -3.59
CA PRO A 188 -17.10 2.45 -5.05
C PRO A 188 -15.77 2.89 -5.67
N TYR A 189 -14.84 3.37 -4.86
CA TYR A 189 -13.55 3.86 -5.29
C TYR A 189 -12.42 2.98 -4.78
N ALA A 190 -11.42 2.78 -5.62
CA ALA A 190 -10.20 2.12 -5.24
C ALA A 190 -9.22 3.11 -4.58
N ILE A 191 -8.36 2.60 -3.69
CA ILE A 191 -7.28 3.34 -3.05
C ILE A 191 -6.08 3.31 -3.99
N PRO A 192 -5.60 4.45 -4.46
CA PRO A 192 -4.44 4.52 -5.35
C PRO A 192 -3.11 4.51 -4.59
N ASP A 193 -2.03 4.36 -5.34
CA ASP A 193 -0.65 4.52 -4.88
C ASP A 193 -0.28 3.60 -3.71
N MET A 194 -0.88 2.40 -3.70
CA MET A 194 -0.59 1.39 -2.68
C MET A 194 0.75 0.72 -2.92
N ILE A 195 1.46 0.47 -1.82
CA ILE A 195 2.70 -0.31 -1.78
C ILE A 195 2.32 -1.76 -1.52
N GLN A 196 2.66 -2.65 -2.45
CA GLN A 196 2.55 -4.09 -2.24
C GLN A 196 3.84 -4.64 -1.65
N ILE A 197 3.72 -5.46 -0.61
CA ILE A 197 4.84 -6.09 0.11
C ILE A 197 4.57 -7.57 0.31
N ASP A 198 5.59 -8.35 0.60
CA ASP A 198 5.48 -9.76 1.01
C ASP A 198 5.61 -9.94 2.54
N ALA A 199 5.86 -8.86 3.29
CA ALA A 199 5.80 -8.88 4.74
C ALA A 199 4.40 -9.27 5.21
N LEU A 200 4.32 -10.20 6.18
CA LEU A 200 3.06 -10.69 6.70
C LEU A 200 2.28 -9.58 7.43
N ILE A 201 1.12 -9.22 6.92
CA ILE A 201 0.17 -8.31 7.56
C ILE A 201 -0.96 -9.12 8.17
N ASN A 202 -1.02 -9.16 9.49
CA ASN A 202 -2.06 -9.82 10.27
C ASN A 202 -3.03 -8.79 10.87
N PRO A 203 -4.24 -9.19 11.25
CA PRO A 203 -5.14 -8.36 12.06
C PRO A 203 -4.41 -7.78 13.29
N GLY A 204 -4.52 -6.48 13.49
CA GLY A 204 -3.81 -5.72 14.51
C GLY A 204 -2.56 -4.98 14.04
N ASN A 205 -1.97 -5.33 12.89
CA ASN A 205 -0.91 -4.52 12.27
C ASN A 205 -1.46 -3.34 11.44
N SER A 206 -2.74 -3.39 11.05
CA SER A 206 -3.42 -2.31 10.32
C SER A 206 -3.33 -1.01 11.09
N GLY A 207 -2.97 0.09 10.42
CA GLY A 207 -2.72 1.41 11.00
C GLY A 207 -1.31 1.59 11.55
N GLY A 208 -0.54 0.52 11.72
CA GLY A 208 0.87 0.58 12.09
C GLY A 208 1.78 1.03 10.94
N PRO A 209 2.99 1.53 11.22
CA PRO A 209 3.89 2.05 10.19
C PRO A 209 4.56 0.92 9.40
N LEU A 210 4.75 1.16 8.09
CA LEU A 210 5.73 0.46 7.26
C LEU A 210 7.01 1.28 7.26
N ILE A 211 8.12 0.66 7.67
CA ILE A 211 9.40 1.32 7.96
C ILE A 211 10.46 0.82 6.98
N ASN A 212 11.30 1.73 6.47
CA ASN A 212 12.50 1.35 5.73
C ASN A 212 13.70 1.11 6.68
N LEU A 213 14.83 0.71 6.13
CA LEU A 213 16.03 0.44 6.91
C LEU A 213 16.64 1.67 7.61
N ASP A 214 16.30 2.88 7.19
CA ASP A 214 16.68 4.15 7.86
C ASP A 214 15.78 4.50 9.07
N SER A 215 14.89 3.61 9.49
CA SER A 215 13.85 3.85 10.52
C SER A 215 12.86 4.97 10.14
N LYS A 216 12.60 5.19 8.85
CA LYS A 216 11.64 6.17 8.35
C LYS A 216 10.35 5.49 7.89
N VAL A 217 9.23 6.15 8.13
CA VAL A 217 7.91 5.70 7.66
C VAL A 217 7.81 5.87 6.15
N VAL A 218 7.71 4.78 5.42
CA VAL A 218 7.49 4.76 3.97
C VAL A 218 6.05 4.40 3.60
N GLY A 219 5.26 3.93 4.57
CA GLY A 219 3.84 3.66 4.41
C GLY A 219 3.14 3.37 5.72
N MET A 220 1.85 3.06 5.63
CA MET A 220 1.01 2.59 6.74
C MET A 220 0.36 1.27 6.33
N ASN A 221 0.58 0.22 7.12
CA ASN A 221 -0.01 -1.10 6.87
C ASN A 221 -1.54 -1.00 6.90
N THR A 222 -2.23 -1.61 5.94
CA THR A 222 -3.69 -1.57 5.91
C THR A 222 -4.33 -2.95 5.84
N ALA A 223 -3.92 -3.80 4.91
CA ALA A 223 -4.52 -5.11 4.72
C ALA A 223 -3.49 -6.17 4.31
N GLY A 224 -3.80 -7.42 4.63
CA GLY A 224 -3.22 -8.60 4.00
C GLY A 224 -4.29 -9.25 3.13
N VAL A 225 -3.96 -9.60 1.90
CA VAL A 225 -4.87 -10.36 1.04
C VAL A 225 -4.94 -11.79 1.56
N GLN A 226 -6.14 -12.29 1.81
CA GLN A 226 -6.34 -13.67 2.25
C GLN A 226 -6.42 -14.60 1.05
N SER A 227 -5.88 -15.80 1.20
CA SER A 227 -6.10 -16.88 0.24
C SER A 227 -7.49 -17.48 0.43
N GLU A 228 -7.99 -18.24 -0.56
CA GLU A 228 -9.28 -18.94 -0.49
C GLU A 228 -9.47 -19.78 0.78
N ASN A 229 -8.39 -20.28 1.36
CA ASN A 229 -8.39 -21.07 2.60
C ASN A 229 -8.26 -20.21 3.88
N GLY A 230 -8.37 -18.88 3.78
CA GLY A 230 -8.34 -17.95 4.93
C GLY A 230 -6.94 -17.64 5.49
N GLY A 231 -5.86 -18.13 4.86
CA GLY A 231 -4.48 -17.79 5.21
C GLY A 231 -3.96 -16.57 4.44
N PHE A 232 -2.81 -16.02 4.86
CA PHE A 232 -2.13 -14.95 4.13
C PHE A 232 -1.66 -15.44 2.76
N SER A 233 -1.99 -14.69 1.70
CA SER A 233 -1.66 -15.07 0.31
C SER A 233 -0.23 -14.70 -0.11
N GLY A 234 0.57 -14.10 0.77
CA GLY A 234 1.86 -13.51 0.41
C GLY A 234 1.75 -12.07 -0.11
N ILE A 235 0.57 -11.45 0.00
CA ILE A 235 0.33 -10.07 -0.45
C ILE A 235 -0.10 -9.23 0.74
N GLY A 236 0.80 -8.36 1.21
CA GLY A 236 0.52 -7.29 2.14
C GLY A 236 0.40 -5.96 1.39
N LEU A 237 -0.40 -5.05 1.93
CA LEU A 237 -0.67 -3.74 1.34
C LEU A 237 -0.43 -2.65 2.36
N ALA A 238 0.17 -1.54 1.89
CA ALA A 238 0.38 -0.35 2.70
C ALA A 238 0.06 0.92 1.90
N ILE A 239 -0.54 1.89 2.59
CA ILE A 239 -0.79 3.23 2.06
C ILE A 239 0.54 3.98 2.03
N SER A 240 0.87 4.63 0.92
CA SER A 240 2.16 5.31 0.74
C SER A 240 2.36 6.49 1.70
N SER A 241 3.60 6.71 2.17
CA SER A 241 3.91 7.84 3.06
C SER A 241 3.63 9.20 2.41
N ASN A 242 3.79 9.30 1.10
CA ASN A 242 3.51 10.55 0.36
C ASN A 242 2.00 10.84 0.34
N ALA A 243 1.14 9.83 0.19
CA ALA A 243 -0.32 10.00 0.30
C ALA A 243 -0.70 10.47 1.71
N ILE A 244 -0.14 9.86 2.76
CA ILE A 244 -0.37 10.26 4.15
C ILE A 244 0.04 11.72 4.37
N ALA A 245 1.26 12.09 3.96
CA ALA A 245 1.79 13.45 4.12
C ALA A 245 0.95 14.50 3.39
N ARG A 246 0.33 14.15 2.26
CA ARG A 246 -0.57 15.02 1.48
C ARG A 246 -1.92 15.21 2.16
N ILE A 247 -2.48 14.17 2.76
CA ILE A 247 -3.86 14.12 3.26
C ILE A 247 -3.97 14.64 4.70
N ILE A 248 -3.06 14.27 5.57
CA ILE A 248 -3.10 14.56 7.01
C ILE A 248 -3.27 16.04 7.35
N PRO A 249 -2.58 17.02 6.71
CA PRO A 249 -2.76 18.44 7.04
C PRO A 249 -4.20 18.91 6.85
N SER A 250 -4.88 18.44 5.80
CA SER A 250 -6.28 18.79 5.57
C SER A 250 -7.23 18.17 6.60
N ILE A 251 -6.97 16.91 6.99
CA ILE A 251 -7.77 16.27 8.05
C ILE A 251 -7.58 17.00 9.39
N ILE A 252 -6.39 17.46 9.72
CA ILE A 252 -6.13 18.23 10.94
C ILE A 252 -6.90 19.56 10.92
N GLU A 253 -6.89 20.26 9.79
CA GLU A 253 -7.48 21.58 9.65
C GLU A 253 -9.01 21.54 9.48
N LYS A 254 -9.51 20.59 8.68
CA LYS A 254 -10.91 20.56 8.20
C LYS A 254 -11.70 19.33 8.63
N GLY A 255 -11.04 18.31 9.20
CA GLY A 255 -11.65 17.03 9.54
C GLY A 255 -11.77 16.04 8.37
N ASN A 256 -11.49 16.48 7.14
CA ASN A 256 -11.57 15.65 5.92
C ASN A 256 -10.52 16.08 4.88
N TYR A 257 -10.49 15.35 3.78
CA TYR A 257 -9.70 15.68 2.58
C TYR A 257 -10.58 15.60 1.35
N SER A 258 -10.46 16.59 0.43
CA SER A 258 -11.20 16.64 -0.83
C SER A 258 -10.36 16.06 -1.96
N HIS A 259 -10.84 14.98 -2.58
CA HIS A 259 -10.16 14.30 -3.67
C HIS A 259 -10.58 14.89 -5.03
N PRO A 260 -9.63 15.01 -5.99
CA PRO A 260 -9.95 15.34 -7.37
C PRO A 260 -10.77 14.23 -8.03
N TRP A 261 -11.69 14.61 -8.90
CA TRP A 261 -12.62 13.68 -9.54
C TRP A 261 -12.81 13.98 -11.02
N LEU A 262 -12.71 12.93 -11.83
CA LEU A 262 -12.94 12.98 -13.27
C LEU A 262 -14.37 12.55 -13.64
N GLY A 263 -14.90 11.53 -12.98
CA GLY A 263 -16.26 11.03 -13.20
C GLY A 263 -16.39 10.01 -14.31
N ILE A 264 -15.42 9.09 -14.43
CA ILE A 264 -15.44 7.95 -15.36
C ILE A 264 -15.44 6.62 -14.59
N SER A 265 -15.95 5.57 -15.25
CA SER A 265 -15.59 4.19 -15.00
C SER A 265 -14.79 3.72 -16.21
N GLY A 266 -13.65 3.07 -15.97
CA GLY A 266 -12.77 2.61 -17.04
C GLY A 266 -11.85 1.51 -16.59
N GLU A 267 -11.23 0.86 -17.56
CA GLU A 267 -10.32 -0.25 -17.36
C GLU A 267 -9.06 -0.07 -18.20
N THR A 268 -7.97 -0.71 -17.76
CA THR A 268 -6.78 -0.83 -18.60
C THR A 268 -7.11 -1.61 -19.87
N LEU A 269 -6.77 -1.06 -21.03
CA LEU A 269 -7.03 -1.70 -22.31
C LEU A 269 -6.18 -2.97 -22.44
N THR A 270 -6.86 -4.11 -22.56
CA THR A 270 -6.22 -5.41 -22.82
C THR A 270 -6.34 -5.80 -24.29
N SER A 271 -5.56 -6.80 -24.73
CA SER A 271 -5.64 -7.30 -26.11
C SER A 271 -7.04 -7.79 -26.51
N ASP A 272 -7.81 -8.29 -25.54
CA ASP A 272 -9.18 -8.77 -25.79
C ASP A 272 -10.15 -7.60 -25.95
N LEU A 273 -9.96 -6.54 -25.17
CA LEU A 273 -10.76 -5.32 -25.29
C LEU A 273 -10.45 -4.52 -26.55
N THR A 274 -9.27 -4.69 -27.18
CA THR A 274 -8.99 -4.02 -28.47
C THR A 274 -9.95 -4.44 -29.58
N ASN A 275 -10.59 -5.60 -29.45
CA ASN A 275 -11.59 -6.08 -30.42
C ASN A 275 -12.89 -5.23 -30.45
N ILE A 276 -13.16 -4.47 -29.40
CA ILE A 276 -14.30 -3.52 -29.33
C ILE A 276 -14.09 -2.34 -30.28
N PHE A 277 -12.83 -2.07 -30.63
CA PHE A 277 -12.45 -0.93 -31.46
C PHE A 277 -12.07 -1.40 -32.87
N GLN A 278 -12.64 -0.76 -33.88
CA GLN A 278 -12.28 -1.04 -35.28
C GLN A 278 -10.89 -0.48 -35.59
N ASN A 279 -10.04 -1.28 -36.22
CA ASN A 279 -8.69 -0.89 -36.66
C ASN A 279 -7.67 -0.55 -35.55
N LEU A 280 -7.93 -0.91 -34.29
CA LEU A 280 -6.98 -0.71 -33.23
C LEU A 280 -5.91 -1.81 -33.21
N SER A 281 -4.66 -1.44 -33.07
CA SER A 281 -3.57 -2.41 -32.89
C SER A 281 -3.74 -3.18 -31.58
N ARG A 282 -3.49 -4.50 -31.58
CA ARG A 282 -3.50 -5.33 -30.36
C ARG A 282 -2.52 -4.86 -29.28
N ASN A 283 -1.50 -4.09 -29.67
CA ASN A 283 -0.52 -3.52 -28.75
C ASN A 283 -0.84 -2.07 -28.35
N PHE A 284 -2.03 -1.57 -28.69
CA PHE A 284 -2.44 -0.24 -28.28
C PHE A 284 -2.60 -0.17 -26.76
N GLN A 285 -2.14 0.91 -26.13
CA GLN A 285 -2.09 1.05 -24.69
C GLN A 285 -2.89 2.27 -24.25
N GLY A 286 -3.57 2.16 -23.12
CA GLY A 286 -4.32 3.25 -22.54
C GLY A 286 -5.41 2.76 -21.60
N VAL A 287 -6.23 3.68 -21.13
CA VAL A 287 -7.39 3.42 -20.28
C VAL A 287 -8.66 3.60 -21.10
N PHE A 288 -9.37 2.52 -21.26
CA PHE A 288 -10.65 2.46 -21.94
C PHE A 288 -11.77 3.00 -21.03
N ILE A 289 -12.61 3.92 -21.55
CA ILE A 289 -13.73 4.48 -20.82
C ILE A 289 -14.97 3.61 -21.03
N GLU A 290 -15.38 2.92 -19.98
CA GLU A 290 -16.59 2.09 -19.99
C GLU A 290 -17.85 2.96 -19.88
N SER A 291 -17.87 3.88 -18.92
CA SER A 291 -19.02 4.76 -18.69
C SER A 291 -18.62 6.08 -18.07
N LEU A 292 -19.53 7.07 -18.16
CA LEU A 292 -19.39 8.40 -17.58
C LEU A 292 -20.51 8.64 -16.56
N VAL A 293 -20.14 9.34 -15.49
CA VAL A 293 -21.17 9.88 -14.58
C VAL A 293 -21.74 11.14 -15.21
N LYS A 294 -23.05 11.17 -15.45
CA LYS A 294 -23.72 12.32 -16.04
C LYS A 294 -23.51 13.59 -15.22
N GLY A 295 -23.13 14.69 -15.87
CA GLY A 295 -22.81 15.96 -15.25
C GLY A 295 -21.42 15.99 -14.60
N SER A 296 -20.59 14.96 -14.79
CA SER A 296 -19.21 14.94 -14.34
C SER A 296 -18.30 15.84 -15.20
N PRO A 297 -17.09 16.16 -14.72
CA PRO A 297 -16.08 16.85 -15.53
C PRO A 297 -15.80 16.17 -16.89
N ALA A 298 -15.74 14.85 -16.92
CA ALA A 298 -15.54 14.09 -18.15
C ALA A 298 -16.72 14.23 -19.13
N ASP A 299 -17.97 14.18 -18.62
CA ASP A 299 -19.18 14.38 -19.41
C ASP A 299 -19.23 15.79 -20.01
N HIS A 300 -18.96 16.83 -19.22
CA HIS A 300 -18.89 18.21 -19.68
C HIS A 300 -17.76 18.47 -20.68
N ALA A 301 -16.66 17.73 -20.60
CA ALA A 301 -15.56 17.81 -21.57
C ALA A 301 -15.84 17.09 -22.89
N GLY A 302 -16.98 16.40 -23.00
CA GLY A 302 -17.36 15.67 -24.20
C GLY A 302 -16.60 14.36 -24.39
N MET A 303 -16.17 13.70 -23.31
CA MET A 303 -15.68 12.33 -23.35
C MET A 303 -16.81 11.37 -23.69
N ASN A 304 -16.48 10.24 -24.29
CA ASN A 304 -17.43 9.21 -24.66
C ASN A 304 -17.13 7.90 -23.91
N GLY A 305 -18.16 7.34 -23.27
CA GLY A 305 -18.15 5.96 -22.81
C GLY A 305 -18.55 5.00 -23.91
N THR A 306 -18.44 3.71 -23.64
CA THR A 306 -18.88 2.63 -24.52
C THR A 306 -20.40 2.68 -24.71
N LEU A 307 -20.85 2.40 -25.92
CA LEU A 307 -22.24 2.12 -26.23
C LEU A 307 -22.46 0.60 -26.20
N THR A 308 -23.55 0.18 -25.60
CA THR A 308 -23.97 -1.22 -25.63
C THR A 308 -25.13 -1.35 -26.62
N ASP A 309 -24.99 -2.22 -27.60
CA ASP A 309 -26.04 -2.47 -28.58
C ASP A 309 -27.18 -3.36 -28.05
N GLN A 310 -28.17 -3.63 -28.92
CA GLN A 310 -29.33 -4.44 -28.56
C GLN A 310 -29.01 -5.93 -28.30
N TYR A 311 -27.79 -6.37 -28.65
CA TYR A 311 -27.31 -7.74 -28.43
C TYR A 311 -26.40 -7.82 -27.20
N GLY A 312 -26.14 -6.68 -26.52
CA GLY A 312 -25.26 -6.59 -25.34
C GLY A 312 -23.78 -6.42 -25.72
N GLU A 313 -23.46 -6.21 -26.99
CA GLU A 313 -22.09 -5.97 -27.43
C GLU A 313 -21.69 -4.52 -27.21
N LYS A 314 -20.46 -4.32 -26.68
CA LYS A 314 -19.90 -3.00 -26.41
C LYS A 314 -19.18 -2.47 -27.66
N HIS A 315 -19.41 -1.21 -27.99
CA HIS A 315 -18.81 -0.54 -29.13
C HIS A 315 -18.36 0.88 -28.82
N GLY A 316 -17.27 1.30 -29.42
CA GLY A 316 -16.77 2.67 -29.32
C GLY A 316 -16.26 3.02 -27.91
N GLY A 317 -16.39 4.29 -27.55
CA GLY A 317 -15.80 4.85 -26.34
C GLY A 317 -14.42 5.46 -26.62
N ASP A 318 -13.93 6.25 -25.66
CA ASP A 318 -12.62 6.86 -25.73
C ASP A 318 -11.58 5.97 -25.03
N ILE A 319 -10.34 6.05 -25.49
CA ILE A 319 -9.19 5.47 -24.81
C ILE A 319 -8.30 6.63 -24.35
N ILE A 320 -8.12 6.81 -23.05
CA ILE A 320 -7.20 7.79 -22.50
C ILE A 320 -5.78 7.31 -22.71
N THR A 321 -4.96 8.10 -23.40
CA THR A 321 -3.56 7.77 -23.73
C THR A 321 -2.56 8.68 -23.04
N ALA A 322 -2.96 9.91 -22.63
CA ALA A 322 -2.12 10.83 -21.88
C ALA A 322 -2.94 11.78 -21.00
N VAL A 323 -2.30 12.29 -19.95
CA VAL A 323 -2.81 13.37 -19.09
C VAL A 323 -1.73 14.41 -18.92
N ASP A 324 -2.03 15.68 -19.26
CA ASP A 324 -1.08 16.81 -19.26
C ASP A 324 0.26 16.47 -19.96
N GLY A 325 0.20 15.67 -21.04
CA GLY A 325 1.34 15.19 -21.79
C GLY A 325 2.07 13.99 -21.18
N SER A 326 1.71 13.55 -19.98
CA SER A 326 2.24 12.33 -19.37
C SER A 326 1.51 11.11 -19.94
N LYS A 327 2.26 10.14 -20.47
CA LYS A 327 1.70 8.92 -21.06
C LYS A 327 0.96 8.10 -19.99
N ILE A 328 -0.24 7.61 -20.34
CA ILE A 328 -1.06 6.71 -19.52
C ILE A 328 -1.13 5.35 -20.22
N ILE A 329 -0.75 4.30 -19.51
CA ILE A 329 -0.79 2.92 -19.99
C ILE A 329 -1.83 2.12 -19.20
N PHE A 330 -1.84 2.28 -17.88
CA PHE A 330 -2.69 1.55 -16.96
C PHE A 330 -3.67 2.49 -16.24
N LEU A 331 -4.77 1.95 -15.76
CA LEU A 331 -5.71 2.70 -14.93
C LEU A 331 -5.03 3.24 -13.66
N ASP A 332 -4.10 2.45 -13.11
CA ASP A 332 -3.30 2.85 -11.94
C ASP A 332 -2.50 4.13 -12.22
N ASP A 333 -1.92 4.29 -13.43
CA ASP A 333 -1.19 5.50 -13.84
C ASP A 333 -2.11 6.73 -13.83
N LEU A 334 -3.30 6.58 -14.42
CA LEU A 334 -4.29 7.67 -14.52
C LEU A 334 -4.72 8.15 -13.13
N VAL A 335 -5.14 7.21 -12.27
CA VAL A 335 -5.66 7.54 -10.95
C VAL A 335 -4.55 8.11 -10.07
N SER A 336 -3.36 7.49 -10.08
CA SER A 336 -2.19 7.98 -9.33
C SER A 336 -1.74 9.36 -9.81
N TYR A 337 -1.74 9.62 -11.13
CA TYR A 337 -1.41 10.94 -11.65
C TYR A 337 -2.36 12.02 -11.12
N ILE A 338 -3.67 11.78 -11.21
CA ILE A 338 -4.70 12.73 -10.76
C ILE A 338 -4.56 12.97 -9.26
N GLU A 339 -4.49 11.92 -8.45
CA GLU A 339 -4.40 12.06 -6.99
C GLU A 339 -3.11 12.75 -6.52
N ASN A 340 -1.98 12.49 -7.18
CA ASN A 340 -0.69 13.03 -6.75
C ASN A 340 -0.44 14.46 -7.23
N ASN A 341 -0.99 14.84 -8.41
CA ASN A 341 -0.63 16.09 -9.08
C ASN A 341 -1.76 17.12 -9.15
N LYS A 342 -3.00 16.74 -8.79
CA LYS A 342 -4.17 17.59 -8.97
C LYS A 342 -4.98 17.77 -7.68
N ARG A 343 -5.81 18.81 -7.70
CA ARG A 343 -6.80 19.13 -6.65
C ARG A 343 -8.17 19.38 -7.30
N PRO A 344 -9.27 19.29 -6.56
CA PRO A 344 -10.57 19.77 -7.06
C PRO A 344 -10.48 21.21 -7.56
N GLY A 345 -11.01 21.44 -8.76
CA GLY A 345 -10.97 22.74 -9.45
C GLY A 345 -9.76 22.94 -10.37
N ASP A 346 -8.75 22.09 -10.33
CA ASP A 346 -7.59 22.22 -11.21
C ASP A 346 -7.94 21.91 -12.67
N ASN A 347 -7.29 22.68 -13.56
CA ASN A 347 -7.33 22.41 -14.99
C ASN A 347 -6.50 21.17 -15.32
N MET A 348 -7.00 20.37 -16.26
CA MET A 348 -6.33 19.19 -16.77
C MET A 348 -6.60 19.04 -18.26
N THR A 349 -5.60 18.57 -19.01
CA THR A 349 -5.74 18.18 -20.40
C THR A 349 -5.64 16.66 -20.50
N ILE A 350 -6.66 16.01 -21.07
CA ILE A 350 -6.67 14.58 -21.32
C ILE A 350 -6.59 14.35 -22.81
N THR A 351 -5.61 13.56 -23.25
CA THR A 351 -5.54 13.08 -24.63
C THR A 351 -6.29 11.76 -24.71
N VAL A 352 -7.32 11.74 -25.55
CA VAL A 352 -8.09 10.54 -25.84
C VAL A 352 -7.90 10.10 -27.28
N HIS A 353 -7.85 8.80 -27.51
CA HIS A 353 -7.94 8.20 -28.85
C HIS A 353 -9.40 7.89 -29.16
N ARG A 354 -9.93 8.51 -30.21
CA ARG A 354 -11.32 8.39 -30.68
C ARG A 354 -11.32 8.31 -32.22
N ASP A 355 -12.00 7.34 -32.82
CA ASP A 355 -12.16 7.20 -34.27
C ASP A 355 -10.81 7.28 -35.03
N ASN A 356 -9.77 6.60 -34.54
CA ASN A 356 -8.39 6.59 -35.07
C ASN A 356 -7.67 7.96 -35.05
N HIS A 357 -8.09 8.90 -34.20
CA HIS A 357 -7.45 10.22 -34.03
C HIS A 357 -7.26 10.50 -32.55
N ASP A 358 -6.18 11.20 -32.22
CA ASP A 358 -5.96 11.71 -30.89
C ASP A 358 -6.57 13.10 -30.73
N LEU A 359 -7.29 13.30 -29.63
CA LEU A 359 -7.99 14.54 -29.30
C LEU A 359 -7.59 15.01 -27.89
N ASP A 360 -7.25 16.27 -27.76
CA ASP A 360 -7.00 16.90 -26.47
C ASP A 360 -8.27 17.54 -25.92
N LEU A 361 -8.76 17.02 -24.83
CA LEU A 361 -9.92 17.52 -24.10
C LEU A 361 -9.47 18.27 -22.85
N LYS A 362 -9.92 19.51 -22.68
CA LYS A 362 -9.60 20.34 -21.50
C LYS A 362 -10.79 20.33 -20.55
N LEU A 363 -10.52 20.12 -19.27
CA LEU A 363 -11.54 20.09 -18.24
C LEU A 363 -11.01 20.62 -16.90
N ASN A 364 -11.95 20.93 -16.00
CA ASN A 364 -11.67 21.24 -14.61
C ASN A 364 -12.13 20.06 -13.77
N LEU A 365 -11.25 19.55 -12.92
CA LEU A 365 -11.58 18.43 -12.04
C LEU A 365 -12.62 18.84 -11.00
N GLY A 366 -13.57 17.96 -10.75
CA GLY A 366 -14.55 18.10 -9.67
C GLY A 366 -13.99 17.63 -8.33
N GLU A 367 -14.80 17.74 -7.29
CA GLU A 367 -14.60 17.08 -6.02
C GLU A 367 -15.28 15.70 -6.06
N LYS A 368 -14.58 14.66 -5.59
CA LYS A 368 -15.07 13.28 -5.56
C LYS A 368 -16.32 13.19 -4.68
N PRO A 369 -17.48 12.76 -5.24
CA PRO A 369 -18.72 12.66 -4.48
C PRO A 369 -18.63 11.65 -3.34
N SER A 370 -19.35 11.90 -2.24
CA SER A 370 -19.42 10.95 -1.12
C SER A 370 -19.86 9.56 -1.58
N PRO A 371 -19.28 8.45 -1.05
CA PRO A 371 -19.68 7.09 -1.39
C PRO A 371 -21.18 6.85 -1.27
N ASN A 372 -21.83 7.47 -0.28
CA ASN A 372 -23.26 7.36 -0.05
C ASN A 372 -24.11 8.04 -1.16
N THR A 373 -23.54 8.96 -1.90
CA THR A 373 -24.25 9.70 -2.96
C THR A 373 -24.29 8.90 -4.26
N ILE A 374 -23.27 8.08 -4.53
CA ILE A 374 -23.14 7.32 -5.79
C ILE A 374 -24.01 6.07 -5.78
N ASN A 375 -24.18 5.39 -4.63
CA ASN A 375 -25.03 4.20 -4.52
C ASN A 375 -26.49 4.45 -4.95
N SER A 376 -26.90 5.71 -5.07
CA SER A 376 -28.23 6.07 -5.60
C SER A 376 -28.27 6.22 -7.14
N THR A 377 -27.12 6.29 -7.82
CA THR A 377 -27.03 6.65 -9.26
C THR A 377 -26.28 5.63 -10.12
N VAL A 378 -25.50 4.75 -9.54
CA VAL A 378 -24.75 3.69 -10.26
C VAL A 378 -25.29 2.34 -9.87
N LYS A 379 -25.86 1.59 -10.81
CA LYS A 379 -26.09 0.15 -10.64
C LYS A 379 -24.74 -0.52 -10.42
N SER A 380 -24.61 -1.28 -9.33
CA SER A 380 -23.41 -2.08 -9.04
C SER A 380 -22.95 -2.83 -10.27
N PRO A 381 -21.65 -2.86 -10.58
CA PRO A 381 -21.15 -3.80 -11.57
C PRO A 381 -21.50 -5.22 -11.15
N PRO A 382 -21.73 -6.15 -12.10
CA PRO A 382 -22.02 -7.54 -11.77
C PRO A 382 -20.88 -8.13 -10.94
N GLU A 383 -21.24 -8.79 -9.84
CA GLU A 383 -20.33 -9.62 -9.06
C GLU A 383 -19.71 -10.65 -10.01
N TYR A 384 -18.40 -10.67 -10.10
CA TYR A 384 -17.68 -11.75 -10.76
C TYR A 384 -17.70 -12.98 -9.84
N PRO A 385 -17.93 -14.17 -10.42
CA PRO A 385 -18.00 -15.43 -9.68
C PRO A 385 -16.67 -15.84 -9.05
#